data_7620167b6b82a69426d58a8a753200a6
#
_entry.id   7620167b6b82a69426d58a8a753200a6
#
_cell.length_a   1.000
_cell.length_b   1.000
_cell.length_c   1.000
_cell.angle_alpha   90.00
_cell.angle_beta   90.00
_cell.angle_gamma   90.00
#
_symmetry.space_group_name_H-M   'P 1'
#
loop_
_entity.id
_entity.type
_entity.pdbx_description
1 polymer ?
#
loop_
_entity_poly.entity_id
_entity_poly.type
_entity_poly.pdbx_seq_one_letter_code
_entity_poly.pdbx_strand_id
1 'polypeptide(L)'
;LDFDMTVKYNAKENFVYDGRLDLVTAALKAMDINQGCEVYLQCDAPAGSGLGTSSTVMVSLLTAMARWKGVEMDAYRLADLAYQVEREDLKIDGGYQDQYAATFGGINFIEFHGRNNVVVNPLRIKKDILHELQYNLLLCYTGNIHVSANIIKDQVKNYEKKDAFDAMCEVKALA
;
A
#
# COMPACT_ATOMS: atom_id res chain seq x y z
N LEU A 1 3.78 -15.67 8.80
CA LEU A 1 3.11 -15.59 10.10
C LEU A 1 1.66 -15.23 9.83
N ASP A 2 0.83 -16.25 9.70
CA ASP A 2 -0.60 -16.06 9.63
C ASP A 2 -1.05 -15.61 11.01
N PHE A 3 -1.57 -14.40 11.08
CA PHE A 3 -2.30 -13.99 12.26
C PHE A 3 -3.62 -14.77 12.22
N ASP A 4 -3.68 -15.92 12.87
CA ASP A 4 -4.94 -16.64 13.11
C ASP A 4 -5.78 -15.79 14.08
N MET A 5 -6.31 -14.68 13.55
CA MET A 5 -7.03 -13.69 14.33
C MET A 5 -8.43 -13.53 13.77
N THR A 6 -9.42 -13.74 14.61
CA THR A 6 -10.81 -13.43 14.30
C THR A 6 -11.27 -12.27 15.18
N VAL A 7 -11.74 -11.20 14.57
CA VAL A 7 -12.29 -10.04 15.28
C VAL A 7 -13.72 -9.80 14.79
N LYS A 8 -14.62 -9.52 15.72
CA LYS A 8 -16.02 -9.18 15.42
C LYS A 8 -16.26 -7.72 15.75
N TYR A 9 -16.77 -6.98 14.80
CA TYR A 9 -17.18 -5.60 14.97
C TYR A 9 -18.69 -5.46 14.78
N ASN A 10 -19.28 -4.50 15.48
CA ASN A 10 -20.66 -4.12 15.23
C ASN A 10 -20.68 -3.02 14.16
N ALA A 11 -21.23 -3.32 12.98
CA ALA A 11 -21.29 -2.37 11.86
C ALA A 11 -22.08 -1.08 12.17
N LYS A 12 -22.88 -1.05 13.23
CA LYS A 12 -23.65 0.12 13.67
C LYS A 12 -22.91 1.01 14.68
N GLU A 13 -21.79 0.54 15.20
CA GLU A 13 -20.95 1.30 16.11
C GLU A 13 -19.82 2.00 15.34
N ASN A 14 -19.32 3.11 15.88
CA ASN A 14 -18.13 3.74 15.28
C ASN A 14 -16.95 2.77 15.39
N PHE A 15 -16.35 2.47 14.26
CA PHE A 15 -15.13 1.68 14.21
C PHE A 15 -14.00 2.41 14.97
N VAL A 16 -13.42 1.71 15.94
CA VAL A 16 -12.25 2.19 16.70
C VAL A 16 -11.03 1.48 16.15
N TYR A 17 -10.00 2.23 15.83
CA TYR A 17 -8.70 1.67 15.44
C TYR A 17 -7.96 1.21 16.70
N ASP A 18 -7.76 -0.08 16.84
CA ASP A 18 -7.19 -0.73 18.02
C ASP A 18 -5.85 -1.44 17.76
N GLY A 19 -5.31 -1.26 16.56
CA GLY A 19 -4.05 -1.84 16.12
C GLY A 19 -4.11 -3.29 15.64
N ARG A 20 -5.30 -3.93 15.65
CA ARG A 20 -5.44 -5.33 15.25
C ARG A 20 -5.74 -5.53 13.78
N LEU A 21 -6.88 -5.02 13.33
CA LEU A 21 -7.35 -5.12 11.94
C LEU A 21 -7.75 -3.75 11.38
N ASP A 22 -7.00 -2.73 11.72
CA ASP A 22 -7.29 -1.33 11.37
C ASP A 22 -7.42 -1.10 9.86
N LEU A 23 -6.64 -1.81 9.03
CA LEU A 23 -6.78 -1.75 7.58
C LEU A 23 -8.17 -2.20 7.11
N VAL A 24 -8.71 -3.28 7.70
CA VAL A 24 -10.04 -3.79 7.36
C VAL A 24 -11.12 -2.82 7.79
N THR A 25 -11.05 -2.35 9.03
CA THR A 25 -12.05 -1.43 9.59
C THR A 25 -12.03 -0.09 8.86
N ALA A 26 -10.87 0.41 8.49
CA ALA A 26 -10.72 1.63 7.70
C ALA A 26 -11.30 1.48 6.29
N ALA A 27 -11.06 0.34 5.63
CA ALA A 27 -11.64 0.06 4.32
C ALA A 27 -13.18 -0.05 4.39
N LEU A 28 -13.74 -0.73 5.40
CA LEU A 28 -15.18 -0.81 5.62
C LEU A 28 -15.79 0.58 5.81
N LYS A 29 -15.14 1.43 6.61
CA LYS A 29 -15.55 2.82 6.84
C LYS A 29 -15.47 3.66 5.57
N ALA A 30 -14.35 3.61 4.85
CA ALA A 30 -14.15 4.38 3.63
C ALA A 30 -15.15 4.01 2.52
N MET A 31 -15.55 2.75 2.49
CA MET A 31 -16.53 2.24 1.56
C MET A 31 -17.98 2.31 2.09
N ASP A 32 -18.21 2.88 3.27
CA ASP A 32 -19.52 2.97 3.90
C ASP A 32 -20.27 1.62 3.89
N ILE A 33 -19.62 0.57 4.41
CA ILE A 33 -20.19 -0.77 4.54
C ILE A 33 -20.93 -0.85 5.87
N ASN A 34 -22.27 -0.75 5.83
CA ASN A 34 -23.13 -0.70 7.00
C ASN A 34 -23.92 -1.99 7.23
N GLN A 35 -23.69 -3.02 6.44
CA GLN A 35 -24.34 -4.32 6.52
C GLN A 35 -23.36 -5.39 7.00
N GLY A 36 -23.89 -6.43 7.64
CA GLY A 36 -23.05 -7.53 8.12
C GLY A 36 -22.35 -8.24 6.98
N CYS A 37 -21.05 -8.48 7.16
CA CYS A 37 -20.21 -9.22 6.23
C CYS A 37 -19.13 -9.99 6.99
N GLU A 38 -18.59 -11.01 6.37
CA GLU A 38 -17.40 -11.72 6.82
C GLU A 38 -16.26 -11.43 5.83
N VAL A 39 -15.10 -11.05 6.35
CA VAL A 39 -13.91 -10.73 5.54
C VAL A 39 -12.83 -11.73 5.89
N TYR A 40 -12.39 -12.48 4.90
CA TYR A 40 -11.28 -13.41 5.01
C TYR A 40 -10.08 -12.83 4.25
N LEU A 41 -8.96 -12.69 4.95
CA LEU A 41 -7.70 -12.22 4.39
C LEU A 41 -6.66 -13.31 4.47
N GLN A 42 -5.99 -13.54 3.36
CA GLN A 42 -4.80 -14.37 3.30
C GLN A 42 -3.72 -13.62 2.53
N CYS A 43 -2.50 -13.67 3.01
CA CYS A 43 -1.37 -13.03 2.37
C CYS A 43 -0.16 -13.96 2.39
N ASP A 44 0.43 -14.20 1.22
CA ASP A 44 1.62 -15.07 1.10
C ASP A 44 2.90 -14.36 1.54
N ALA A 45 2.90 -13.01 1.54
CA ALA A 45 4.03 -12.22 2.00
C ALA A 45 3.91 -11.96 3.52
N PRO A 46 4.96 -12.24 4.32
CA PRO A 46 4.94 -11.98 5.75
C PRO A 46 4.72 -10.49 6.06
N ALA A 47 3.97 -10.21 7.12
CA ALA A 47 3.80 -8.84 7.60
C ALA A 47 5.16 -8.24 7.97
N GLY A 48 5.40 -6.97 7.60
CA GLY A 48 6.67 -6.29 7.84
C GLY A 48 7.83 -6.75 6.95
N SER A 49 7.55 -7.48 5.87
CA SER A 49 8.57 -7.93 4.90
C SER A 49 9.14 -6.80 4.03
N GLY A 50 8.54 -5.61 4.04
CA GLY A 50 8.94 -4.50 3.16
C GLY A 50 8.48 -4.65 1.71
N LEU A 51 7.56 -5.59 1.44
CA LEU A 51 7.05 -5.87 0.09
C LEU A 51 5.76 -5.09 -0.25
N GLY A 52 5.43 -4.01 0.45
CA GLY A 52 4.22 -3.23 0.21
C GLY A 52 2.91 -3.94 0.59
N THR A 53 2.98 -4.92 1.49
CA THR A 53 1.85 -5.79 1.87
C THR A 53 0.65 -4.99 2.39
N SER A 54 0.88 -3.96 3.21
CA SER A 54 -0.18 -3.10 3.76
C SER A 54 -1.04 -2.49 2.65
N SER A 55 -0.40 -1.80 1.71
CA SER A 55 -1.09 -1.14 0.60
C SER A 55 -1.73 -2.14 -0.37
N THR A 56 -1.10 -3.30 -0.57
CA THR A 56 -1.70 -4.40 -1.36
C THR A 56 -2.99 -4.91 -0.73
N VAL A 57 -2.99 -5.13 0.59
CA VAL A 57 -4.21 -5.51 1.35
C VAL A 57 -5.27 -4.43 1.25
N MET A 58 -4.89 -3.15 1.44
CA MET A 58 -5.83 -2.03 1.34
C MET A 58 -6.48 -1.94 -0.05
N VAL A 59 -5.68 -1.98 -1.12
CA VAL A 59 -6.18 -1.96 -2.50
C VAL A 59 -7.11 -3.15 -2.78
N SER A 60 -6.75 -4.34 -2.31
CA SER A 60 -7.57 -5.54 -2.47
C SER A 60 -8.92 -5.43 -1.77
N LEU A 61 -8.93 -4.93 -0.52
CA LEU A 61 -10.14 -4.70 0.26
C LEU A 61 -11.06 -3.68 -0.43
N LEU A 62 -10.52 -2.52 -0.79
CA LEU A 62 -11.29 -1.47 -1.46
C LEU A 62 -11.85 -1.96 -2.80
N THR A 63 -11.08 -2.72 -3.57
CA THR A 63 -11.53 -3.30 -4.84
C THR A 63 -12.69 -4.28 -4.63
N ALA A 64 -12.55 -5.20 -3.66
CA ALA A 64 -13.58 -6.18 -3.35
C ALA A 64 -14.88 -5.50 -2.89
N MET A 65 -14.78 -4.51 -2.00
CA MET A 65 -15.91 -3.77 -1.47
C MET A 65 -16.57 -2.88 -2.54
N ALA A 66 -15.79 -2.25 -3.42
CA ALA A 66 -16.32 -1.49 -4.55
C ALA A 66 -17.13 -2.39 -5.48
N ARG A 67 -16.59 -3.55 -5.83
CA ARG A 67 -17.28 -4.56 -6.62
C ARG A 67 -18.58 -5.01 -5.97
N TRP A 68 -18.53 -5.31 -4.67
CA TRP A 68 -19.71 -5.72 -3.92
C TRP A 68 -20.81 -4.66 -3.90
N LYS A 69 -20.44 -3.38 -3.75
CA LYS A 69 -21.39 -2.25 -3.79
C LYS A 69 -21.82 -1.85 -5.20
N GLY A 70 -21.24 -2.42 -6.24
CA GLY A 70 -21.48 -1.98 -7.63
C GLY A 70 -20.93 -0.58 -7.93
N VAL A 71 -19.91 -0.13 -7.20
CA VAL A 71 -19.22 1.15 -7.43
C VAL A 71 -18.08 0.95 -8.39
N GLU A 72 -18.13 1.65 -9.51
CA GLU A 72 -17.02 1.68 -10.47
C GLU A 72 -15.95 2.68 -10.00
N MET A 73 -14.71 2.21 -9.98
CA MET A 73 -13.53 3.03 -9.73
C MET A 73 -12.48 2.77 -10.79
N ASP A 74 -11.93 3.82 -11.37
CA ASP A 74 -10.71 3.70 -12.16
C ASP A 74 -9.49 3.49 -11.24
N ALA A 75 -8.37 3.09 -11.85
CA ALA A 75 -7.16 2.75 -11.11
C ALA A 75 -6.58 3.95 -10.33
N TYR A 76 -6.65 5.15 -10.88
CA TYR A 76 -6.15 6.35 -10.18
C TYR A 76 -6.98 6.67 -8.95
N ARG A 77 -8.31 6.63 -9.09
CA ARG A 77 -9.23 6.86 -7.96
C ARG A 77 -9.06 5.82 -6.87
N LEU A 78 -8.85 4.55 -7.25
CA LEU A 78 -8.61 3.46 -6.29
C LEU A 78 -7.29 3.66 -5.54
N ALA A 79 -6.20 3.99 -6.25
CA ALA A 79 -4.90 4.25 -5.65
C ALA A 79 -4.93 5.46 -4.70
N ASP A 80 -5.61 6.54 -5.10
CA ASP A 80 -5.77 7.74 -4.28
C ASP A 80 -6.61 7.46 -3.03
N LEU A 81 -7.71 6.72 -3.15
CA LEU A 81 -8.52 6.32 -2.00
C LEU A 81 -7.72 5.44 -1.03
N ALA A 82 -6.95 4.48 -1.55
CA ALA A 82 -6.08 3.65 -0.70
C ALA A 82 -5.05 4.50 0.04
N TYR A 83 -4.45 5.48 -0.63
CA TYR A 83 -3.55 6.45 -0.01
C TYR A 83 -4.24 7.24 1.10
N GLN A 84 -5.42 7.83 0.83
CA GLN A 84 -6.16 8.61 1.82
C GLN A 84 -6.47 7.78 3.07
N VAL A 85 -6.95 6.55 2.90
CA VAL A 85 -7.26 5.65 4.02
C VAL A 85 -6.02 5.32 4.85
N GLU A 86 -4.90 4.96 4.20
CA GLU A 86 -3.69 4.59 4.93
C GLU A 86 -2.99 5.80 5.57
N ARG A 87 -2.87 6.92 4.86
CA ARG A 87 -2.05 8.07 5.29
C ARG A 87 -2.82 9.11 6.08
N GLU A 88 -4.09 9.34 5.76
CA GLU A 88 -4.89 10.38 6.40
C GLU A 88 -5.78 9.83 7.51
N ASP A 89 -6.47 8.71 7.29
CA ASP A 89 -7.36 8.12 8.29
C ASP A 89 -6.57 7.32 9.34
N LEU A 90 -5.72 6.40 8.91
CA LEU A 90 -4.92 5.55 9.79
C LEU A 90 -3.61 6.21 10.25
N LYS A 91 -3.21 7.33 9.64
CA LYS A 91 -1.98 8.06 9.94
C LYS A 91 -0.71 7.21 9.89
N ILE A 92 -0.69 6.26 8.96
CA ILE A 92 0.48 5.44 8.69
C ILE A 92 1.43 6.28 7.83
N ASP A 93 2.63 6.57 8.31
CA ASP A 93 3.61 7.34 7.56
C ASP A 93 4.06 6.59 6.30
N GLY A 94 4.19 7.30 5.18
CA GLY A 94 4.63 6.73 3.90
C GLY A 94 4.34 7.61 2.69
N GLY A 95 4.86 7.19 1.55
CA GLY A 95 4.63 7.84 0.25
C GLY A 95 3.43 7.22 -0.49
N TYR A 96 3.34 7.59 -1.78
CA TYR A 96 2.28 7.15 -2.71
C TYR A 96 2.60 5.85 -3.45
N GLN A 97 3.86 5.44 -3.46
CA GLN A 97 4.39 4.42 -4.36
C GLN A 97 3.62 3.10 -4.28
N ASP A 98 3.42 2.60 -3.06
CA ASP A 98 2.88 1.25 -2.83
C ASP A 98 1.44 1.12 -3.28
N GLN A 99 0.61 2.13 -3.05
CA GLN A 99 -0.79 2.14 -3.45
C GLN A 99 -0.94 2.13 -4.98
N TYR A 100 -0.13 2.94 -5.66
CA TYR A 100 -0.12 2.98 -7.12
C TYR A 100 0.44 1.69 -7.71
N ALA A 101 1.56 1.18 -7.20
CA ALA A 101 2.13 -0.08 -7.65
C ALA A 101 1.16 -1.26 -7.47
N ALA A 102 0.50 -1.36 -6.31
CA ALA A 102 -0.49 -2.40 -6.03
C ALA A 102 -1.72 -2.30 -6.93
N THR A 103 -2.19 -1.09 -7.22
CA THR A 103 -3.39 -0.86 -8.03
C THR A 103 -3.17 -1.16 -9.50
N PHE A 104 -2.06 -0.71 -10.07
CA PHE A 104 -1.78 -0.86 -11.50
C PHE A 104 -1.17 -2.23 -11.83
N GLY A 105 -0.45 -2.85 -10.90
CA GLY A 105 0.21 -4.13 -11.11
C GLY A 105 1.25 -4.10 -12.23
N GLY A 106 1.97 -5.19 -12.42
CA GLY A 106 2.98 -5.29 -13.46
C GLY A 106 4.23 -4.45 -13.19
N ILE A 107 4.91 -4.00 -14.25
CA ILE A 107 6.08 -3.13 -14.18
C ILE A 107 5.74 -1.78 -14.75
N ASN A 108 5.90 -0.73 -13.93
CA ASN A 108 5.49 0.61 -14.29
C ASN A 108 6.65 1.60 -14.03
N PHE A 109 6.70 2.63 -14.86
CA PHE A 109 7.40 3.85 -14.55
C PHE A 109 6.39 4.87 -14.02
N ILE A 110 6.53 5.26 -12.75
CA ILE A 110 5.55 6.12 -12.06
C ILE A 110 6.21 7.46 -11.73
N GLU A 111 5.60 8.53 -12.19
CA GLU A 111 6.06 9.90 -11.94
C GLU A 111 5.11 10.60 -10.96
N PHE A 112 5.68 11.15 -9.91
CA PHE A 112 4.96 11.89 -8.89
C PHE A 112 5.29 13.38 -8.97
N HIS A 113 4.37 14.19 -9.48
CA HIS A 113 4.52 15.64 -9.63
C HIS A 113 3.73 16.41 -8.56
N GLY A 114 3.75 15.95 -7.32
CA GLY A 114 2.95 16.44 -6.22
C GLY A 114 1.71 15.59 -5.97
N ARG A 115 0.87 16.02 -5.00
CA ARG A 115 -0.19 15.20 -4.43
C ARG A 115 -1.24 14.72 -5.44
N ASN A 116 -1.57 15.52 -6.43
CA ASN A 116 -2.68 15.25 -7.36
C ASN A 116 -2.23 15.06 -8.81
N ASN A 117 -0.95 14.90 -9.04
CA ASN A 117 -0.41 14.74 -10.39
C ASN A 117 0.54 13.55 -10.43
N VAL A 118 -0.04 12.38 -10.62
CA VAL A 118 0.67 11.12 -10.75
C VAL A 118 0.45 10.58 -12.16
N VAL A 119 1.53 10.20 -12.81
CA VAL A 119 1.49 9.59 -14.14
C VAL A 119 2.03 8.17 -14.03
N VAL A 120 1.24 7.20 -14.42
CA VAL A 120 1.65 5.80 -14.45
C VAL A 120 1.83 5.37 -15.90
N ASN A 121 3.04 4.97 -16.25
CA ASN A 121 3.41 4.47 -17.56
C ASN A 121 3.70 2.95 -17.47
N PRO A 122 2.74 2.08 -17.82
CA PRO A 122 2.98 0.64 -17.85
C PRO A 122 4.03 0.29 -18.91
N LEU A 123 5.09 -0.38 -18.49
CA LEU A 123 6.16 -0.76 -19.38
C LEU A 123 5.78 -2.04 -20.16
N ARG A 124 5.79 -1.94 -21.48
CA ARG A 124 5.49 -3.07 -22.38
C ARG A 124 6.72 -3.97 -22.55
N ILE A 125 7.04 -4.74 -21.52
CA ILE A 125 8.18 -5.66 -21.54
C ILE A 125 7.74 -6.99 -22.16
N LYS A 126 8.56 -7.55 -23.06
CA LYS A 126 8.30 -8.87 -23.62
C LYS A 126 8.39 -9.94 -22.53
N LYS A 127 7.57 -10.99 -22.64
CA LYS A 127 7.48 -12.05 -21.63
C LYS A 127 8.80 -12.79 -21.42
N ASP A 128 9.56 -13.03 -22.48
CA ASP A 128 10.88 -13.64 -22.43
C ASP A 128 11.87 -12.83 -21.59
N ILE A 129 11.91 -11.50 -21.77
CA ILE A 129 12.74 -10.60 -20.96
C ILE A 129 12.27 -10.62 -19.50
N LEU A 130 10.95 -10.64 -19.26
CA LEU A 130 10.40 -10.70 -17.91
C LEU A 130 10.77 -12.04 -17.23
N HIS A 131 10.70 -13.14 -17.95
CA HIS A 131 11.11 -14.45 -17.43
C HIS A 131 12.62 -14.51 -17.15
N GLU A 132 13.44 -13.89 -18.01
CA GLU A 132 14.89 -13.77 -17.77
C GLU A 132 15.18 -12.94 -16.51
N LEU A 133 14.48 -11.81 -16.32
CA LEU A 133 14.58 -11.01 -15.10
C LEU A 133 14.20 -11.85 -13.87
N GLN A 134 13.08 -12.54 -13.91
CA GLN A 134 12.62 -13.40 -12.80
C GLN A 134 13.62 -14.52 -12.48
N TYR A 135 14.23 -15.11 -13.51
CA TYR A 135 15.24 -16.15 -13.33
C TYR A 135 16.52 -15.64 -12.66
N ASN A 136 16.87 -14.36 -12.89
CA ASN A 136 18.06 -13.73 -12.33
C ASN A 136 17.81 -13.01 -10.98
N LEU A 137 16.55 -12.96 -10.49
CA LEU A 137 16.23 -12.37 -9.21
C LEU A 137 16.37 -13.38 -8.08
N LEU A 138 17.03 -12.96 -7.02
CA LEU A 138 17.12 -13.69 -5.77
C LEU A 138 16.44 -12.89 -4.67
N LEU A 139 15.47 -13.48 -4.02
CA LEU A 139 14.84 -12.92 -2.82
C LEU A 139 15.58 -13.46 -1.58
N CYS A 140 16.24 -12.57 -0.83
CA CYS A 140 16.93 -12.93 0.39
C CYS A 140 16.16 -12.40 1.60
N TYR A 141 15.67 -13.29 2.45
CA TYR A 141 15.05 -12.90 3.72
C TYR A 141 16.13 -12.62 4.77
N THR A 142 16.15 -11.39 5.26
CA THR A 142 17.18 -10.93 6.23
C THR A 142 16.90 -11.32 7.68
N GLY A 143 15.74 -11.91 7.96
CA GLY A 143 15.32 -12.28 9.32
C GLY A 143 14.80 -11.12 10.16
N ASN A 144 14.87 -9.90 9.68
CA ASN A 144 14.43 -8.72 10.41
C ASN A 144 13.04 -8.28 9.90
N ILE A 145 12.11 -8.13 10.82
CA ILE A 145 10.84 -7.46 10.54
C ILE A 145 11.08 -5.96 10.72
N HIS A 146 11.13 -5.23 9.61
CA HIS A 146 11.24 -3.78 9.67
C HIS A 146 9.83 -3.17 9.79
N VAL A 147 9.61 -2.42 10.84
CA VAL A 147 8.47 -1.51 10.90
C VAL A 147 8.81 -0.32 10.01
N SER A 148 8.43 -0.40 8.73
CA SER A 148 8.72 0.63 7.70
C SER A 148 8.34 2.04 8.17
N ALA A 149 7.27 2.17 8.95
CA ALA A 149 6.84 3.42 9.54
C ALA A 149 7.92 4.09 10.42
N ASN A 150 8.76 3.34 11.12
CA ASN A 150 9.82 3.93 11.95
C ASN A 150 10.96 4.48 11.08
N ILE A 151 11.32 3.76 10.02
CA ILE A 151 12.35 4.20 9.07
C ILE A 151 11.89 5.49 8.38
N ILE A 152 10.63 5.53 7.93
CA ILE A 152 10.05 6.71 7.27
C ILE A 152 9.96 7.89 8.23
N LYS A 153 9.57 7.67 9.50
CA LYS A 153 9.57 8.72 10.52
C LYS A 153 10.95 9.33 10.72
N ASP A 154 11.99 8.50 10.76
CA ASP A 154 13.36 8.98 10.89
C ASP A 154 13.84 9.70 9.63
N GLN A 155 13.45 9.26 8.45
CA GLN A 155 13.71 9.98 7.21
C GLN A 155 13.05 11.36 7.21
N VAL A 156 11.76 11.45 7.52
CA VAL A 156 11.00 12.71 7.56
C VAL A 156 11.64 13.71 8.53
N LYS A 157 12.05 13.27 9.72
CA LYS A 157 12.76 14.11 10.70
C LYS A 157 14.10 14.65 10.20
N ASN A 158 14.71 13.95 9.26
CA ASN A 158 16.02 14.31 8.74
C ASN A 158 15.97 15.09 7.41
N TYR A 159 14.81 15.28 6.79
CA TYR A 159 14.68 15.99 5.51
C TYR A 159 15.20 17.42 5.54
N GLU A 160 15.17 18.09 6.71
CA GLU A 160 15.67 19.45 6.86
C GLU A 160 17.20 19.52 6.97
N LYS A 161 17.87 18.37 7.16
CA LYS A 161 19.32 18.30 7.20
C LYS A 161 19.87 18.37 5.78
N LYS A 162 20.82 19.27 5.56
CA LYS A 162 21.41 19.51 4.25
C LYS A 162 21.94 18.23 3.60
N ASP A 163 22.66 17.40 4.34
CA ASP A 163 23.26 16.17 3.83
C ASP A 163 22.19 15.16 3.36
N ALA A 164 21.06 15.07 4.09
CA ALA A 164 19.95 14.21 3.71
C ALA A 164 19.21 14.74 2.47
N PHE A 165 19.03 16.06 2.39
CA PHE A 165 18.43 16.70 1.23
C PHE A 165 19.30 16.53 -0.02
N ASP A 166 20.60 16.74 0.09
CA ASP A 166 21.55 16.57 -1.02
C ASP A 166 21.55 15.11 -1.52
N ALA A 167 21.57 14.12 -0.60
CA ALA A 167 21.47 12.70 -0.94
C ALA A 167 20.14 12.35 -1.66
N MET A 168 19.01 12.94 -1.24
CA MET A 168 17.73 12.75 -1.94
C MET A 168 17.76 13.35 -3.35
N CYS A 169 18.39 14.50 -3.53
CA CYS A 169 18.56 15.11 -4.86
C CYS A 169 19.40 14.21 -5.78
N GLU A 170 20.46 13.60 -5.26
CA GLU A 170 21.27 12.63 -6.00
C GLU A 170 20.46 11.39 -6.40
N VAL A 171 19.70 10.78 -5.45
CA VAL A 171 18.81 9.64 -5.75
C VAL A 171 17.79 10.02 -6.84
N LYS A 172 17.19 11.21 -6.73
CA LYS A 172 16.25 11.69 -7.75
C LYS A 172 16.89 11.87 -9.12
N ALA A 173 18.17 12.27 -9.18
CA ALA A 173 18.88 12.43 -10.45
C ALA A 173 19.25 11.10 -11.11
N LEU A 174 19.28 10.00 -10.34
CA LEU A 174 19.54 8.64 -10.83
C LEU A 174 18.27 7.90 -11.30
N ALA A 175 17.10 8.36 -10.91
CA ALA A 175 15.80 7.82 -11.30
C ALA A 175 15.33 8.40 -12.64
#